data_f38037637d0bdd489f817a41cf853ae6
#
_entry.id   f38037637d0bdd489f817a41cf853ae6
#
_cell.length_a   1.000
_cell.length_b   1.000
_cell.length_c   1.000
_cell.angle_alpha   90.00
_cell.angle_beta   90.00
_cell.angle_gamma   90.00
#
_symmetry.space_group_name_H-M   'P 1'
#
loop_
_entity.id
_entity.type
_entity.pdbx_description
1 polymer ?
#
loop_
_entity_poly.entity_id
_entity_poly.type
_entity_poly.pdbx_seq_one_letter_code
_entity_poly.pdbx_strand_id
1 'polypeptide(L)'
;MSTYVAILMICAVFIVGEILSKLVSYKVTGYVFAMIILIIVGGQFGLITTETFNNTLFVDVAYGFGVPFAITCFGGSIPFKSFKGEWKTCVIAIAAVVFIVAFGAIAGFTVLDKVTALYGSVEVAGGTQAGLIFLAQLKETGEQKIAAIIAILMTGQVLVGYPACGYALKKAMVKRLGDESFNNFSVAGTGELLLADNSKKLIKVPEFLANNFYYVFAVLALCCIGGFYIGEITGISMFVWDLLIGFIAAQLGLIDGDSLNKVGSGGFIDATMFAIILMDLVTINLKDFAGILPTLIALLAFGVIGCAVAGVVLAKPMKMPFVDIFAIGLACLNGYPLTVKIVDECAEIVGQENSLSEETRGRLLNFYKPKVVISGIVSVSVVTGILAGVLVSFI
;
A
#
# COMPACT_ATOMS: atom_id res chain seq x y z
N MET A 1 6.87 -12.26 27.49
CA MET A 1 8.11 -12.55 26.70
C MET A 1 8.98 -11.32 26.70
N SER A 2 10.32 -11.43 26.65
CA SER A 2 11.17 -10.24 26.58
C SER A 2 11.13 -9.62 25.17
N THR A 3 11.27 -8.29 25.08
CA THR A 3 11.33 -7.53 23.83
C THR A 3 12.36 -8.10 22.84
N TYR A 4 13.53 -8.50 23.33
CA TYR A 4 14.60 -9.05 22.48
C TYR A 4 14.21 -10.37 21.81
N VAL A 5 13.52 -11.25 22.54
CA VAL A 5 13.02 -12.52 22.00
C VAL A 5 11.92 -12.27 20.99
N ALA A 6 11.02 -11.33 21.27
CA ALA A 6 9.96 -10.93 20.34
C ALA A 6 10.53 -10.40 19.01
N ILE A 7 11.49 -9.49 19.07
CA ILE A 7 12.18 -8.96 17.90
C ILE A 7 12.86 -10.08 17.11
N LEU A 8 13.58 -10.97 17.81
CA LEU A 8 14.26 -12.10 17.15
C LEU A 8 13.26 -13.00 16.40
N MET A 9 12.11 -13.31 17.01
CA MET A 9 11.08 -14.16 16.40
C MET A 9 10.51 -13.51 15.14
N ILE A 10 10.15 -12.23 15.20
CA ILE A 10 9.60 -11.52 14.04
C ILE A 10 10.66 -11.41 12.94
N CYS A 11 11.90 -11.02 13.26
CA CYS A 11 12.98 -10.95 12.27
C CYS A 11 13.26 -12.32 11.66
N ALA A 12 13.22 -13.41 12.43
CA ALA A 12 13.42 -14.77 11.92
C ALA A 12 12.36 -15.15 10.87
N VAL A 13 11.08 -14.78 11.08
CA VAL A 13 10.02 -15.02 10.11
C VAL A 13 10.32 -14.34 8.78
N PHE A 14 10.74 -13.07 8.80
CA PHE A 14 11.08 -12.34 7.58
C PHE A 14 12.32 -12.92 6.89
N ILE A 15 13.36 -13.28 7.66
CA ILE A 15 14.58 -13.90 7.12
C ILE A 15 14.24 -15.23 6.43
N VAL A 16 13.44 -16.09 7.10
CA VAL A 16 13.00 -17.36 6.50
C VAL A 16 12.16 -17.11 5.25
N GLY A 17 11.25 -16.13 5.28
CA GLY A 17 10.49 -15.71 4.12
C GLY A 17 11.38 -15.32 2.93
N GLU A 18 12.42 -14.54 3.17
CA GLU A 18 13.37 -14.10 2.14
C GLU A 18 14.20 -15.26 1.60
N ILE A 19 14.66 -16.18 2.46
CA ILE A 19 15.35 -17.41 2.03
C ILE A 19 14.45 -18.24 1.12
N LEU A 20 13.18 -18.43 1.50
CA LEU A 20 12.22 -19.18 0.69
C LEU A 20 11.96 -18.48 -0.66
N SER A 21 11.85 -17.16 -0.67
CA SER A 21 11.73 -16.37 -1.89
C SER A 21 12.91 -16.62 -2.85
N LYS A 22 14.13 -16.60 -2.32
CA LYS A 22 15.33 -16.89 -3.09
C LYS A 22 15.33 -18.31 -3.65
N LEU A 23 14.89 -19.31 -2.87
CA LEU A 23 14.80 -20.70 -3.30
C LEU A 23 13.87 -20.90 -4.49
N VAL A 24 12.80 -20.11 -4.59
CA VAL A 24 11.87 -20.12 -5.74
C VAL A 24 12.25 -19.10 -6.82
N SER A 25 13.51 -18.64 -6.82
CA SER A 25 14.02 -17.66 -7.79
C SER A 25 13.19 -16.36 -7.81
N TYR A 26 12.79 -15.88 -6.64
CA TYR A 26 11.98 -14.66 -6.45
C TYR A 26 10.64 -14.64 -7.21
N LYS A 27 10.12 -15.81 -7.61
CA LYS A 27 8.79 -15.91 -8.23
C LYS A 27 7.67 -15.59 -7.25
N VAL A 28 7.92 -15.80 -5.96
CA VAL A 28 7.05 -15.42 -4.83
C VAL A 28 7.90 -14.59 -3.87
N THR A 29 7.38 -13.48 -3.43
CA THR A 29 8.11 -12.54 -2.59
C THR A 29 8.31 -13.07 -1.18
N GLY A 30 9.38 -12.68 -0.50
CA GLY A 30 9.67 -13.06 0.90
C GLY A 30 8.54 -12.67 1.84
N TYR A 31 7.86 -11.57 1.54
CA TYR A 31 6.73 -11.08 2.29
C TYR A 31 5.54 -12.07 2.29
N VAL A 32 5.19 -12.65 1.14
CA VAL A 32 4.13 -13.67 1.05
C VAL A 32 4.49 -14.92 1.86
N PHE A 33 5.75 -15.35 1.83
CA PHE A 33 6.20 -16.46 2.68
C PHE A 33 6.11 -16.10 4.16
N ALA A 34 6.50 -14.89 4.56
CA ALA A 34 6.38 -14.44 5.95
C ALA A 34 4.91 -14.46 6.41
N MET A 35 3.97 -14.03 5.56
CA MET A 35 2.54 -14.11 5.85
C MET A 35 2.07 -15.55 6.07
N ILE A 36 2.46 -16.49 5.20
CA ILE A 36 2.10 -17.90 5.33
C ILE A 36 2.67 -18.48 6.62
N ILE A 37 3.93 -18.17 6.94
CA ILE A 37 4.59 -18.61 8.16
C ILE A 37 3.82 -18.09 9.38
N LEU A 38 3.41 -16.82 9.40
CA LEU A 38 2.67 -16.23 10.51
C LEU A 38 1.30 -16.86 10.73
N ILE A 39 0.57 -17.18 9.67
CA ILE A 39 -0.71 -17.92 9.77
C ILE A 39 -0.49 -19.31 10.38
N ILE A 40 0.57 -20.01 9.95
CA ILE A 40 0.86 -21.36 10.44
C ILE A 40 1.43 -21.31 11.86
N VAL A 41 2.51 -20.58 12.08
CA VAL A 41 3.25 -20.57 13.35
C VAL A 41 2.50 -19.78 14.42
N GLY A 42 1.88 -18.66 14.04
CA GLY A 42 1.05 -17.83 14.92
C GLY A 42 -0.36 -18.36 15.05
N GLY A 43 -1.13 -18.28 13.98
CA GLY A 43 -2.56 -18.58 14.00
C GLY A 43 -2.91 -20.03 14.36
N GLN A 44 -2.15 -21.02 13.86
CA GLN A 44 -2.41 -22.43 14.15
C GLN A 44 -1.72 -22.94 15.41
N PHE A 45 -0.44 -22.62 15.61
CA PHE A 45 0.34 -23.15 16.74
C PHE A 45 0.42 -22.20 17.92
N GLY A 46 0.03 -20.93 17.79
CA GLY A 46 0.04 -19.93 18.86
C GLY A 46 1.44 -19.57 19.38
N LEU A 47 2.50 -19.89 18.61
CA LEU A 47 3.87 -19.61 19.01
C LEU A 47 4.25 -18.13 18.84
N ILE A 48 3.62 -17.45 17.90
CA ILE A 48 3.70 -16.02 17.68
C ILE A 48 2.29 -15.46 17.83
N THR A 49 2.10 -14.49 18.69
CA THR A 49 0.81 -13.89 19.01
C THR A 49 0.83 -12.38 18.78
N THR A 50 -0.32 -11.73 18.84
CA THR A 50 -0.39 -10.26 18.86
C THR A 50 0.42 -9.66 20.01
N GLU A 51 0.47 -10.34 21.16
CA GLU A 51 1.33 -9.95 22.27
C GLU A 51 2.83 -10.01 21.88
N THR A 52 3.23 -10.98 21.04
CA THR A 52 4.60 -11.02 20.50
C THR A 52 4.91 -9.76 19.72
N PHE A 53 4.02 -9.32 18.83
CA PHE A 53 4.19 -8.09 18.07
C PHE A 53 4.22 -6.85 18.98
N ASN A 54 3.30 -6.74 19.93
CA ASN A 54 3.27 -5.63 20.88
C ASN A 54 4.56 -5.58 21.72
N ASN A 55 5.10 -6.73 22.15
CA ASN A 55 6.37 -6.80 22.88
C ASN A 55 7.60 -6.39 22.05
N THR A 56 7.51 -6.28 20.72
CA THR A 56 8.61 -5.73 19.90
C THR A 56 8.72 -4.21 20.00
N LEU A 57 7.70 -3.51 20.48
CA LEU A 57 7.50 -2.06 20.40
C LEU A 57 7.34 -1.54 18.95
N PHE A 58 7.40 -2.39 17.94
CA PHE A 58 7.23 -1.98 16.54
C PHE A 58 5.83 -1.42 16.29
N VAL A 59 4.83 -2.02 16.94
CA VAL A 59 3.43 -1.58 16.83
C VAL A 59 3.25 -0.18 17.41
N ASP A 60 3.83 0.09 18.58
CA ASP A 60 3.76 1.40 19.22
C ASP A 60 4.46 2.48 18.39
N VAL A 61 5.65 2.14 17.87
CA VAL A 61 6.39 3.04 16.98
C VAL A 61 5.61 3.30 15.68
N ALA A 62 5.02 2.25 15.10
CA ALA A 62 4.27 2.38 13.86
C ALA A 62 3.07 3.32 14.01
N TYR A 63 2.22 3.10 15.03
CA TYR A 63 1.06 3.97 15.27
C TYR A 63 1.46 5.32 15.87
N GLY A 64 2.50 5.38 16.69
CA GLY A 64 2.95 6.61 17.32
C GLY A 64 3.47 7.65 16.33
N PHE A 65 4.35 7.24 15.42
CA PHE A 65 4.93 8.16 14.43
C PHE A 65 5.37 7.48 13.12
N GLY A 66 5.57 6.17 13.10
CA GLY A 66 6.14 5.46 11.94
C GLY A 66 5.29 5.64 10.69
N VAL A 67 3.99 5.33 10.76
CA VAL A 67 3.05 5.49 9.62
C VAL A 67 2.86 6.96 9.24
N PRO A 68 2.58 7.90 10.17
CA PRO A 68 2.48 9.32 9.86
C PRO A 68 3.74 9.87 9.17
N PHE A 69 4.93 9.56 9.67
CA PHE A 69 6.20 10.01 9.10
C PHE A 69 6.45 9.45 7.70
N ALA A 70 6.18 8.15 7.51
CA ALA A 70 6.30 7.51 6.21
C ALA A 70 5.36 8.15 5.19
N ILE A 71 4.09 8.39 5.55
CA ILE A 71 3.11 9.03 4.67
C ILE A 71 3.51 10.48 4.36
N THR A 72 4.03 11.21 5.33
CA THR A 72 4.52 12.58 5.13
C THR A 72 5.71 12.59 4.16
N CYS A 73 6.70 11.72 4.37
CA CYS A 73 7.83 11.57 3.43
C CYS A 73 7.36 11.14 2.05
N PHE A 74 6.36 10.25 2.01
CA PHE A 74 5.79 9.82 0.74
C PHE A 74 5.13 11.00 0.00
N GLY A 75 4.39 11.87 0.69
CA GLY A 75 3.90 13.13 0.13
C GLY A 75 5.04 13.95 -0.46
N GLY A 76 6.18 13.99 0.23
CA GLY A 76 7.41 14.63 -0.23
C GLY A 76 8.04 13.99 -1.47
N SER A 77 7.77 12.72 -1.73
CA SER A 77 8.26 12.02 -2.92
C SER A 77 7.47 12.35 -4.19
N ILE A 78 6.31 13.00 -4.06
CA ILE A 78 5.43 13.31 -5.20
C ILE A 78 5.80 14.69 -5.74
N PRO A 79 6.50 14.82 -6.85
CA PRO A 79 6.79 16.12 -7.44
C PRO A 79 5.52 16.70 -8.05
N PHE A 80 5.28 18.01 -7.82
CA PHE A 80 4.09 18.73 -8.31
C PHE A 80 3.83 18.54 -9.81
N LYS A 81 4.89 18.49 -10.60
CA LYS A 81 4.83 18.20 -12.03
C LYS A 81 4.24 16.83 -12.33
N SER A 82 4.49 15.83 -11.46
CA SER A 82 3.99 14.47 -11.62
C SER A 82 2.51 14.34 -11.27
N PHE A 83 2.00 15.06 -10.27
CA PHE A 83 0.56 15.07 -9.99
C PHE A 83 -0.22 15.60 -11.19
N LYS A 84 0.26 16.70 -11.76
CA LYS A 84 -0.31 17.26 -13.00
C LYS A 84 -0.10 16.33 -14.20
N GLY A 85 1.01 15.58 -14.22
CA GLY A 85 1.32 14.56 -15.21
C GLY A 85 0.59 13.22 -14.96
N GLU A 86 0.28 12.89 -13.71
CA GLU A 86 -0.31 11.60 -13.28
C GLU A 86 -1.82 11.69 -12.97
N TRP A 87 -2.50 12.73 -13.41
CA TRP A 87 -3.97 12.84 -13.24
C TRP A 87 -4.73 11.62 -13.77
N LYS A 88 -4.21 10.99 -14.85
CA LYS A 88 -4.77 9.76 -15.41
C LYS A 88 -4.75 8.62 -14.40
N THR A 89 -3.67 8.51 -13.63
CA THR A 89 -3.52 7.52 -12.56
C THR A 89 -4.54 7.73 -11.46
N CYS A 90 -4.80 8.97 -11.06
CA CYS A 90 -5.85 9.28 -10.09
C CYS A 90 -7.23 8.87 -10.61
N VAL A 91 -7.55 9.16 -11.87
CA VAL A 91 -8.82 8.73 -12.49
C VAL A 91 -8.91 7.21 -12.56
N ILE A 92 -7.81 6.51 -12.88
CA ILE A 92 -7.77 5.04 -12.90
C ILE A 92 -8.03 4.49 -11.51
N ALA A 93 -7.41 5.04 -10.46
CA ALA A 93 -7.60 4.60 -9.09
C ALA A 93 -9.06 4.80 -8.63
N ILE A 94 -9.63 5.98 -8.86
CA ILE A 94 -11.03 6.27 -8.53
C ILE A 94 -11.97 5.31 -9.27
N ALA A 95 -11.77 5.13 -10.57
CA ALA A 95 -12.58 4.21 -11.35
C ALA A 95 -12.44 2.76 -10.91
N ALA A 96 -11.22 2.32 -10.56
CA ALA A 96 -11.00 0.98 -10.02
C ALA A 96 -11.81 0.78 -8.73
N VAL A 97 -11.77 1.71 -7.78
CA VAL A 97 -12.57 1.65 -6.55
C VAL A 97 -14.07 1.60 -6.87
N VAL A 98 -14.56 2.48 -7.76
CA VAL A 98 -15.98 2.50 -8.15
C VAL A 98 -16.42 1.16 -8.74
N PHE A 99 -15.62 0.58 -9.64
CA PHE A 99 -15.96 -0.71 -10.24
C PHE A 99 -15.80 -1.87 -9.24
N ILE A 100 -14.82 -1.85 -8.34
CA ILE A 100 -14.69 -2.85 -7.26
C ILE A 100 -15.97 -2.86 -6.41
N VAL A 101 -16.40 -1.68 -5.96
CA VAL A 101 -17.61 -1.55 -5.12
C VAL A 101 -18.87 -1.92 -5.89
N ALA A 102 -19.00 -1.52 -7.17
CA ALA A 102 -20.14 -1.88 -8.00
C ALA A 102 -20.24 -3.40 -8.22
N PHE A 103 -19.13 -4.07 -8.52
CA PHE A 103 -19.11 -5.53 -8.67
C PHE A 103 -19.29 -6.25 -7.32
N GLY A 104 -18.78 -5.71 -6.23
CA GLY A 104 -19.05 -6.19 -4.88
C GLY A 104 -20.53 -6.09 -4.52
N ALA A 105 -21.21 -5.01 -4.89
CA ALA A 105 -22.66 -4.89 -4.74
C ALA A 105 -23.41 -5.98 -5.55
N ILE A 106 -22.96 -6.29 -6.78
CA ILE A 106 -23.52 -7.40 -7.56
C ILE A 106 -23.33 -8.72 -6.82
N ALA A 107 -22.17 -8.96 -6.20
CA ALA A 107 -21.93 -10.14 -5.37
C ALA A 107 -22.95 -10.26 -4.21
N GLY A 108 -23.33 -9.15 -3.59
CA GLY A 108 -24.34 -9.09 -2.55
C GLY A 108 -25.75 -9.46 -3.01
N PHE A 109 -26.04 -9.33 -4.30
CA PHE A 109 -27.32 -9.78 -4.85
C PHE A 109 -27.32 -11.25 -5.30
N THR A 110 -26.15 -11.86 -5.46
CA THR A 110 -26.01 -13.19 -6.09
C THR A 110 -25.46 -14.26 -5.17
N VAL A 111 -24.46 -13.97 -4.36
CA VAL A 111 -23.64 -14.98 -3.65
C VAL A 111 -23.52 -14.70 -2.15
N LEU A 112 -23.49 -13.43 -1.74
CA LEU A 112 -23.23 -13.00 -0.36
C LEU A 112 -24.45 -12.25 0.19
N ASP A 113 -24.48 -12.03 1.51
CA ASP A 113 -25.41 -11.05 2.08
C ASP A 113 -24.98 -9.62 1.71
N LYS A 114 -25.96 -8.73 1.65
CA LYS A 114 -25.78 -7.34 1.14
C LYS A 114 -24.77 -6.53 1.95
N VAL A 115 -24.79 -6.68 3.27
CA VAL A 115 -23.91 -5.91 4.18
C VAL A 115 -22.48 -6.38 4.04
N THR A 116 -22.25 -7.70 4.10
CA THR A 116 -20.93 -8.30 3.89
C THR A 116 -20.37 -7.94 2.51
N ALA A 117 -21.21 -8.00 1.46
CA ALA A 117 -20.77 -7.66 0.11
C ALA A 117 -20.38 -6.20 -0.03
N LEU A 118 -21.16 -5.28 0.52
CA LEU A 118 -20.90 -3.85 0.41
C LEU A 118 -19.69 -3.44 1.25
N TYR A 119 -19.66 -3.81 2.53
CA TYR A 119 -18.52 -3.52 3.41
C TYR A 119 -17.25 -4.20 2.92
N GLY A 120 -17.35 -5.49 2.57
CA GLY A 120 -16.21 -6.24 2.06
C GLY A 120 -15.66 -5.68 0.74
N SER A 121 -16.50 -5.19 -0.17
CA SER A 121 -16.02 -4.59 -1.43
C SER A 121 -15.30 -3.26 -1.22
N VAL A 122 -15.78 -2.43 -0.29
CA VAL A 122 -15.09 -1.19 0.07
C VAL A 122 -13.78 -1.50 0.80
N GLU A 123 -13.77 -2.53 1.68
CA GLU A 123 -12.55 -2.98 2.33
C GLU A 123 -11.52 -3.49 1.32
N VAL A 124 -11.91 -4.33 0.38
CA VAL A 124 -11.05 -4.82 -0.71
C VAL A 124 -10.44 -3.67 -1.53
N ALA A 125 -11.18 -2.58 -1.72
CA ALA A 125 -10.69 -1.40 -2.43
C ALA A 125 -9.88 -0.44 -1.56
N GLY A 126 -10.07 -0.45 -0.25
CA GLY A 126 -9.59 0.57 0.69
C GLY A 126 -8.59 0.13 1.73
N GLY A 127 -8.46 -1.17 1.92
CA GLY A 127 -7.54 -1.70 2.92
C GLY A 127 -7.81 -1.20 4.34
N THR A 128 -6.77 -1.19 5.15
CA THR A 128 -6.83 -1.01 6.61
C THR A 128 -7.67 0.17 7.12
N GLN A 129 -7.75 1.28 6.38
CA GLN A 129 -8.52 2.45 6.85
C GLN A 129 -10.04 2.22 6.82
N ALA A 130 -10.55 1.71 5.71
CA ALA A 130 -11.96 1.39 5.58
C ALA A 130 -12.37 0.33 6.60
N GLY A 131 -11.54 -0.71 6.75
CA GLY A 131 -11.73 -1.77 7.72
C GLY A 131 -11.81 -1.28 9.17
N LEU A 132 -10.94 -0.37 9.58
CA LEU A 132 -10.97 0.20 10.92
C LEU A 132 -12.27 0.97 11.19
N ILE A 133 -12.76 1.75 10.20
CA ILE A 133 -14.05 2.46 10.31
C ILE A 133 -15.19 1.46 10.46
N PHE A 134 -15.22 0.41 9.64
CA PHE A 134 -16.24 -0.63 9.71
C PHE A 134 -16.19 -1.42 11.03
N LEU A 135 -14.99 -1.81 11.49
CA LEU A 135 -14.82 -2.55 12.74
C LEU A 135 -15.28 -1.75 13.96
N ALA A 136 -15.01 -0.45 13.98
CA ALA A 136 -15.51 0.41 15.05
C ALA A 136 -17.04 0.37 15.13
N GLN A 137 -17.73 0.55 14.01
CA GLN A 137 -19.18 0.52 13.94
C GLN A 137 -19.78 -0.86 14.23
N LEU A 138 -19.19 -1.92 13.63
CA LEU A 138 -19.69 -3.29 13.81
C LEU A 138 -19.54 -3.79 15.25
N LYS A 139 -18.58 -3.28 16.01
CA LYS A 139 -18.47 -3.54 17.45
C LYS A 139 -19.64 -2.92 18.24
N GLU A 140 -20.09 -1.73 17.87
CA GLU A 140 -21.21 -1.05 18.51
C GLU A 140 -22.55 -1.74 18.19
N THR A 141 -22.73 -2.21 16.96
CA THR A 141 -23.96 -2.90 16.51
C THR A 141 -24.01 -4.37 16.88
N GLY A 142 -22.90 -4.96 17.35
CA GLY A 142 -22.84 -6.37 17.76
C GLY A 142 -22.75 -7.38 16.62
N GLU A 143 -22.51 -6.94 15.39
CA GLU A 143 -22.40 -7.77 14.17
C GLU A 143 -21.05 -8.50 14.07
N GLN A 144 -20.78 -9.39 15.04
CA GLN A 144 -19.49 -10.05 15.20
C GLN A 144 -19.03 -10.86 13.97
N LYS A 145 -19.97 -11.48 13.25
CA LYS A 145 -19.64 -12.28 12.05
C LYS A 145 -19.10 -11.40 10.92
N ILE A 146 -19.73 -10.26 10.69
CA ILE A 146 -19.29 -9.31 9.65
C ILE A 146 -17.97 -8.67 10.07
N ALA A 147 -17.82 -8.32 11.35
CA ALA A 147 -16.57 -7.81 11.89
C ALA A 147 -15.40 -8.78 11.67
N ALA A 148 -15.61 -10.08 11.92
CA ALA A 148 -14.60 -11.11 11.65
C ALA A 148 -14.22 -11.20 10.16
N ILE A 149 -15.21 -11.13 9.25
CA ILE A 149 -14.94 -11.12 7.80
C ILE A 149 -14.12 -9.91 7.40
N ILE A 150 -14.47 -8.72 7.89
CA ILE A 150 -13.73 -7.49 7.60
C ILE A 150 -12.30 -7.57 8.14
N ALA A 151 -12.11 -8.01 9.41
CA ALA A 151 -10.79 -8.18 10.00
C ALA A 151 -9.89 -9.15 9.20
N ILE A 152 -10.49 -10.23 8.68
CA ILE A 152 -9.75 -11.18 7.83
C ILE A 152 -9.49 -10.61 6.44
N LEU A 153 -10.43 -9.83 5.87
CA LEU A 153 -10.20 -9.14 4.60
C LEU A 153 -9.05 -8.15 4.70
N MET A 154 -9.00 -7.35 5.77
CA MET A 154 -7.91 -6.38 6.00
C MET A 154 -6.52 -7.00 5.83
N THR A 155 -6.39 -8.25 6.21
CA THR A 155 -5.12 -8.99 6.16
C THR A 155 -5.03 -9.93 4.96
N GLY A 156 -6.12 -10.65 4.69
CA GLY A 156 -6.18 -11.70 3.66
C GLY A 156 -6.15 -11.16 2.23
N GLN A 157 -6.64 -9.95 1.99
CA GLN A 157 -6.63 -9.34 0.64
C GLN A 157 -5.23 -9.23 0.05
N VAL A 158 -4.22 -8.99 0.87
CA VAL A 158 -2.84 -8.87 0.43
C VAL A 158 -2.30 -10.20 -0.12
N LEU A 159 -2.75 -11.34 0.42
CA LEU A 159 -2.37 -12.67 -0.07
C LEU A 159 -2.76 -12.89 -1.55
N VAL A 160 -3.84 -12.27 -2.00
CA VAL A 160 -4.31 -12.34 -3.39
C VAL A 160 -3.90 -11.10 -4.17
N GLY A 161 -4.05 -9.92 -3.56
CA GLY A 161 -3.75 -8.64 -4.20
C GLY A 161 -2.29 -8.51 -4.61
N TYR A 162 -1.37 -8.92 -3.74
CA TYR A 162 0.06 -8.81 -4.00
C TYR A 162 0.52 -9.66 -5.19
N PRO A 163 0.25 -10.99 -5.24
CA PRO A 163 0.60 -11.79 -6.41
C PRO A 163 -0.12 -11.37 -7.69
N ALA A 164 -1.40 -11.01 -7.59
CA ALA A 164 -2.18 -10.57 -8.77
C ALA A 164 -1.63 -9.27 -9.37
N CYS A 165 -1.36 -8.29 -8.52
CA CYS A 165 -0.75 -7.03 -8.93
C CYS A 165 0.66 -7.27 -9.50
N GLY A 166 1.49 -8.06 -8.82
CA GLY A 166 2.83 -8.41 -9.28
C GLY A 166 2.84 -9.11 -10.64
N TYR A 167 1.91 -10.05 -10.86
CA TYR A 167 1.77 -10.72 -12.16
C TYR A 167 1.35 -9.75 -13.27
N ALA A 168 0.34 -8.92 -13.02
CA ALA A 168 -0.13 -7.93 -13.98
C ALA A 168 0.96 -6.89 -14.29
N LEU A 169 1.67 -6.43 -13.26
CA LEU A 169 2.74 -5.45 -13.40
C LEU A 169 3.94 -5.99 -14.16
N LYS A 170 4.37 -7.23 -13.89
CA LYS A 170 5.42 -7.88 -14.70
C LYS A 170 5.04 -7.98 -16.16
N LYS A 171 3.80 -8.41 -16.46
CA LYS A 171 3.30 -8.42 -17.86
C LYS A 171 3.28 -7.02 -18.49
N ALA A 172 2.88 -6.01 -17.74
CA ALA A 172 2.88 -4.62 -18.21
C ALA A 172 4.31 -4.15 -18.51
N MET A 173 5.26 -4.42 -17.62
CA MET A 173 6.67 -4.08 -17.79
C MET A 173 7.29 -4.77 -19.02
N VAL A 174 7.10 -6.08 -19.17
CA VAL A 174 7.62 -6.84 -20.31
C VAL A 174 7.02 -6.33 -21.63
N LYS A 175 5.71 -6.07 -21.67
CA LYS A 175 5.07 -5.51 -22.86
C LYS A 175 5.64 -4.12 -23.20
N ARG A 176 5.98 -3.33 -22.19
CA ARG A 176 6.52 -1.98 -22.37
C ARG A 176 7.95 -1.99 -22.95
N LEU A 177 8.73 -3.03 -22.67
CA LEU A 177 10.07 -3.19 -23.26
C LEU A 177 10.03 -3.32 -24.79
N GLY A 178 8.94 -3.85 -25.35
CA GLY A 178 8.73 -3.93 -26.80
C GLY A 178 8.16 -2.65 -27.45
N ASP A 179 7.94 -1.60 -26.69
CA ASP A 179 7.38 -0.34 -27.18
C ASP A 179 8.51 0.64 -27.53
N GLU A 180 8.66 0.98 -28.81
CA GLU A 180 9.69 1.94 -29.28
C GLU A 180 9.57 3.31 -28.59
N SER A 181 8.36 3.72 -28.21
CA SER A 181 8.14 4.99 -27.50
C SER A 181 8.75 4.96 -26.10
N PHE A 182 8.87 3.79 -25.49
CA PHE A 182 9.51 3.61 -24.19
C PHE A 182 11.04 3.63 -24.28
N ASN A 183 11.60 3.14 -25.39
CA ASN A 183 13.05 3.18 -25.61
C ASN A 183 13.56 4.61 -25.76
N ASN A 184 12.71 5.50 -26.28
CA ASN A 184 12.99 6.94 -26.37
C ASN A 184 12.57 7.73 -25.14
N PHE A 185 12.02 7.07 -24.10
CA PHE A 185 11.64 7.72 -22.85
C PHE A 185 12.91 8.12 -22.11
N SER A 186 13.23 9.43 -22.16
CA SER A 186 14.44 9.98 -21.55
C SER A 186 14.40 9.78 -20.04
N VAL A 187 15.42 9.12 -19.50
CA VAL A 187 15.65 8.97 -18.06
C VAL A 187 15.86 10.34 -17.39
N ALA A 188 16.22 11.36 -18.16
CA ALA A 188 16.55 12.72 -17.70
C ALA A 188 15.42 13.47 -16.96
N GLY A 189 14.26 12.87 -16.77
CA GLY A 189 13.14 13.51 -16.03
C GLY A 189 12.52 12.66 -14.93
N THR A 190 12.90 11.41 -14.75
CA THR A 190 12.14 10.47 -13.93
C THR A 190 12.91 9.83 -12.77
N GLY A 191 14.22 9.69 -12.84
CA GLY A 191 15.07 9.40 -11.67
C GLY A 191 15.18 10.61 -10.75
N GLU A 192 15.25 11.80 -11.34
CA GLU A 192 15.09 13.09 -10.65
C GLU A 192 13.62 13.41 -10.29
N LEU A 193 12.63 12.72 -10.87
CA LEU A 193 11.21 12.91 -10.55
C LEU A 193 10.80 12.30 -9.20
N LEU A 194 11.59 11.39 -8.67
CA LEU A 194 11.46 10.87 -7.31
C LEU A 194 12.32 11.66 -6.30
N LEU A 195 13.28 12.43 -6.79
CA LEU A 195 14.03 13.40 -6.02
C LEU A 195 13.47 14.77 -6.41
N ALA A 196 12.80 15.43 -5.48
CA ALA A 196 12.28 16.79 -5.69
C ALA A 196 13.36 17.66 -6.35
N ASP A 197 13.02 18.29 -7.49
CA ASP A 197 13.90 19.19 -8.23
C ASP A 197 14.42 20.29 -7.29
N ASN A 198 15.65 20.13 -6.81
CA ASN A 198 16.30 21.03 -5.87
C ASN A 198 16.52 22.45 -6.43
N SER A 199 16.37 22.62 -7.75
CA SER A 199 16.64 23.91 -8.42
C SER A 199 15.59 24.99 -8.17
N LYS A 200 14.41 24.64 -7.61
CA LYS A 200 13.28 25.56 -7.39
C LYS A 200 12.71 25.54 -5.97
N LYS A 201 13.41 24.95 -5.00
CA LYS A 201 12.99 24.97 -3.61
C LYS A 201 13.01 26.41 -3.08
N LEU A 202 11.90 26.83 -2.44
CA LEU A 202 11.76 28.14 -1.83
C LEU A 202 12.75 28.34 -0.67
N ILE A 203 12.97 27.29 0.11
CA ILE A 203 13.87 27.26 1.25
C ILE A 203 15.02 26.31 0.90
N LYS A 204 16.26 26.82 0.94
CA LYS A 204 17.45 25.99 0.79
C LYS A 204 17.94 25.59 2.18
N VAL A 205 17.52 24.42 2.64
CA VAL A 205 18.05 23.86 3.88
C VAL A 205 19.50 23.44 3.66
N PRO A 206 20.45 23.89 4.50
CA PRO A 206 21.83 23.43 4.42
C PRO A 206 21.94 21.91 4.52
N GLU A 207 22.83 21.31 3.75
CA GLU A 207 22.98 19.86 3.64
C GLU A 207 23.23 19.18 5.00
N PHE A 208 24.01 19.82 5.89
CA PHE A 208 24.25 19.29 7.23
C PHE A 208 22.99 19.20 8.09
N LEU A 209 21.97 20.05 7.85
CA LEU A 209 20.66 19.94 8.50
C LEU A 209 19.76 18.94 7.77
N ALA A 210 19.72 18.95 6.45
CA ALA A 210 18.90 18.03 5.67
C ALA A 210 19.25 16.54 5.92
N ASN A 211 20.49 16.26 6.28
CA ASN A 211 20.99 14.93 6.66
C ASN A 211 21.05 14.75 8.20
N ASN A 212 20.51 15.66 8.98
CA ASN A 212 20.49 15.57 10.43
C ASN A 212 19.20 14.89 10.90
N PHE A 213 19.35 13.81 11.68
CA PHE A 213 18.25 13.03 12.24
C PHE A 213 17.22 13.91 12.98
N TYR A 214 17.67 14.75 13.89
CA TYR A 214 16.77 15.57 14.71
C TYR A 214 16.02 16.62 13.90
N TYR A 215 16.67 17.20 12.88
CA TYR A 215 16.00 18.13 11.98
C TYR A 215 14.90 17.45 11.19
N VAL A 216 15.19 16.31 10.56
CA VAL A 216 14.20 15.56 9.76
C VAL A 216 13.02 15.14 10.62
N PHE A 217 13.27 14.55 11.79
CA PHE A 217 12.21 14.13 12.72
C PHE A 217 11.38 15.30 13.24
N ALA A 218 12.01 16.45 13.54
CA ALA A 218 11.30 17.65 13.97
C ALA A 218 10.37 18.19 12.88
N VAL A 219 10.83 18.25 11.62
CA VAL A 219 9.99 18.72 10.50
C VAL A 219 8.86 17.74 10.24
N LEU A 220 9.12 16.44 10.25
CA LEU A 220 8.07 15.42 10.09
C LEU A 220 7.03 15.51 11.21
N ALA A 221 7.46 15.64 12.46
CA ALA A 221 6.56 15.82 13.61
C ALA A 221 5.70 17.08 13.46
N LEU A 222 6.28 18.18 13.01
CA LEU A 222 5.53 19.43 12.75
C LEU A 222 4.48 19.24 11.65
N CYS A 223 4.80 18.53 10.59
CA CYS A 223 3.85 18.18 9.53
C CYS A 223 2.69 17.34 10.07
N CYS A 224 3.00 16.31 10.85
CA CYS A 224 1.99 15.42 11.44
C CYS A 224 1.11 16.12 12.49
N ILE A 225 1.66 17.07 13.25
CA ILE A 225 0.86 17.94 14.13
C ILE A 225 -0.18 18.70 13.30
N GLY A 226 0.25 19.29 12.18
CA GLY A 226 -0.67 19.94 11.24
C GLY A 226 -1.74 19.00 10.71
N GLY A 227 -1.34 17.79 10.27
CA GLY A 227 -2.23 16.75 9.78
C GLY A 227 -3.27 16.33 10.82
N PHE A 228 -2.83 16.12 12.05
CA PHE A 228 -3.70 15.77 13.18
C PHE A 228 -4.78 16.83 13.43
N TYR A 229 -4.40 18.08 13.65
CA TYR A 229 -5.37 19.15 13.96
C TYR A 229 -6.31 19.45 12.79
N ILE A 230 -5.81 19.41 11.55
CA ILE A 230 -6.70 19.63 10.40
C ILE A 230 -7.64 18.42 10.24
N GLY A 231 -7.17 17.22 10.50
CA GLY A 231 -7.98 16.00 10.52
C GLY A 231 -9.15 16.11 11.51
N GLU A 232 -8.88 16.53 12.74
CA GLU A 232 -9.89 16.74 13.78
C GLU A 232 -10.96 17.80 13.37
N ILE A 233 -10.53 18.89 12.73
CA ILE A 233 -11.44 19.97 12.30
C ILE A 233 -12.31 19.53 11.10
N THR A 234 -11.73 18.77 10.17
CA THR A 234 -12.40 18.43 8.90
C THR A 234 -13.16 17.11 8.94
N GLY A 235 -12.90 16.26 9.94
CA GLY A 235 -13.39 14.87 9.98
C GLY A 235 -12.76 13.95 8.92
N ILE A 236 -11.71 14.40 8.23
CA ILE A 236 -10.98 13.61 7.25
C ILE A 236 -9.75 13.02 7.95
N SER A 237 -9.43 11.75 7.64
CA SER A 237 -8.27 11.06 8.23
C SER A 237 -6.99 11.92 8.18
N MET A 238 -6.27 11.99 9.30
CA MET A 238 -5.01 12.72 9.43
C MET A 238 -3.98 12.32 8.35
N PHE A 239 -3.99 11.08 7.92
CA PHE A 239 -3.05 10.57 6.90
C PHE A 239 -3.20 11.26 5.54
N VAL A 240 -4.40 11.71 5.20
CA VAL A 240 -4.62 12.52 3.99
C VAL A 240 -3.92 13.86 4.11
N TRP A 241 -4.02 14.46 5.28
CA TRP A 241 -3.38 15.74 5.57
C TRP A 241 -1.88 15.63 5.69
N ASP A 242 -1.38 14.56 6.31
CA ASP A 242 0.05 14.25 6.40
C ASP A 242 0.68 14.14 4.99
N LEU A 243 0.00 13.47 4.07
CA LEU A 243 0.41 13.37 2.67
C LEU A 243 0.47 14.76 2.01
N LEU A 244 -0.58 15.57 2.16
CA LEU A 244 -0.66 16.89 1.54
C LEU A 244 0.34 17.88 2.15
N ILE A 245 0.49 17.88 3.47
CA ILE A 245 1.45 18.74 4.18
C ILE A 245 2.87 18.31 3.86
N GLY A 246 3.15 17.00 3.80
CA GLY A 246 4.43 16.47 3.37
C GLY A 246 4.79 16.89 1.94
N PHE A 247 3.82 16.85 1.03
CA PHE A 247 3.97 17.39 -0.31
C PHE A 247 4.31 18.88 -0.30
N ILE A 248 3.59 19.70 0.47
CA ILE A 248 3.86 21.15 0.61
C ILE A 248 5.25 21.39 1.21
N ALA A 249 5.59 20.66 2.28
CA ALA A 249 6.89 20.77 2.94
C ALA A 249 8.06 20.46 1.98
N ALA A 250 7.89 19.48 1.10
CA ALA A 250 8.88 19.16 0.07
C ALA A 250 8.98 20.24 -1.02
N GLN A 251 7.86 20.81 -1.45
CA GLN A 251 7.88 21.93 -2.40
C GLN A 251 8.54 23.18 -1.78
N LEU A 252 8.35 23.39 -0.48
CA LEU A 252 9.08 24.43 0.26
C LEU A 252 10.57 24.11 0.39
N GLY A 253 10.98 22.86 0.34
CA GLY A 253 12.36 22.42 0.46
C GLY A 253 12.78 22.05 1.88
N LEU A 254 11.83 21.86 2.79
CA LEU A 254 12.08 21.48 4.18
C LEU A 254 12.47 20.00 4.32
N ILE A 255 11.84 19.13 3.56
CA ILE A 255 12.11 17.69 3.48
C ILE A 255 12.09 17.24 2.02
N ASP A 256 12.42 15.99 1.79
CA ASP A 256 12.15 15.28 0.54
C ASP A 256 11.67 13.85 0.83
N GLY A 257 11.25 13.14 -0.22
CA GLY A 257 10.70 11.79 -0.07
C GLY A 257 11.68 10.74 0.43
N ASP A 258 12.97 11.02 0.36
CA ASP A 258 14.03 10.12 0.81
C ASP A 258 14.61 10.52 2.19
N SER A 259 14.02 11.52 2.84
CA SER A 259 14.54 12.08 4.08
C SER A 259 14.75 11.04 5.18
N LEU A 260 13.85 10.08 5.36
CA LEU A 260 14.01 9.00 6.34
C LEU A 260 15.19 8.07 6.02
N ASN A 261 15.42 7.75 4.74
CA ASN A 261 16.56 6.92 4.34
C ASN A 261 17.88 7.68 4.50
N LYS A 262 17.92 8.96 4.17
CA LYS A 262 19.11 9.81 4.34
C LYS A 262 19.61 9.86 5.78
N VAL A 263 18.70 9.78 6.75
CA VAL A 263 19.05 9.75 8.18
C VAL A 263 19.11 8.33 8.75
N GLY A 264 19.07 7.30 7.90
CA GLY A 264 19.22 5.90 8.29
C GLY A 264 18.00 5.28 8.97
N SER A 265 16.84 5.96 8.99
CA SER A 265 15.64 5.48 9.69
C SER A 265 14.66 4.73 8.80
N GLY A 266 14.79 4.80 7.46
CA GLY A 266 13.79 4.27 6.53
C GLY A 266 13.50 2.79 6.72
N GLY A 267 14.52 1.94 6.76
CA GLY A 267 14.35 0.51 6.95
C GLY A 267 13.71 0.12 8.30
N PHE A 268 14.00 0.88 9.37
CA PHE A 268 13.35 0.68 10.66
C PHE A 268 11.87 1.04 10.62
N ILE A 269 11.53 2.18 10.03
CA ILE A 269 10.13 2.62 9.85
C ILE A 269 9.36 1.59 8.99
N ASP A 270 9.95 1.11 7.89
CA ASP A 270 9.35 0.05 7.07
C ASP A 270 9.09 -1.22 7.89
N ALA A 271 10.04 -1.67 8.70
CA ALA A 271 9.86 -2.85 9.55
C ALA A 271 8.71 -2.68 10.55
N THR A 272 8.55 -1.49 11.14
CA THR A 272 7.43 -1.21 12.05
C THR A 272 6.08 -1.21 11.34
N MET A 273 6.01 -0.64 10.12
CA MET A 273 4.79 -0.69 9.31
C MET A 273 4.42 -2.12 8.91
N PHE A 274 5.39 -2.94 8.51
CA PHE A 274 5.12 -4.36 8.23
C PHE A 274 4.65 -5.12 9.46
N ALA A 275 5.16 -4.80 10.64
CA ALA A 275 4.72 -5.44 11.87
C ALA A 275 3.22 -5.22 12.11
N ILE A 276 2.68 -4.01 11.95
CA ILE A 276 1.24 -3.76 12.13
C ILE A 276 0.38 -4.42 11.05
N ILE A 277 0.85 -4.47 9.80
CA ILE A 277 0.11 -5.13 8.71
C ILE A 277 0.01 -6.64 8.94
N LEU A 278 1.05 -7.26 9.49
CA LEU A 278 1.12 -8.71 9.65
C LEU A 278 0.63 -9.21 11.01
N MET A 279 0.52 -8.34 12.01
CA MET A 279 0.17 -8.75 13.37
C MET A 279 -1.22 -9.40 13.46
N ASP A 280 -2.16 -8.99 12.61
CA ASP A 280 -3.51 -9.57 12.62
C ASP A 280 -3.55 -10.99 12.05
N LEU A 281 -2.57 -11.38 11.22
CA LEU A 281 -2.50 -12.75 10.65
C LEU A 281 -2.31 -13.84 11.72
N VAL A 282 -1.71 -13.51 12.85
CA VAL A 282 -1.50 -14.47 13.94
C VAL A 282 -2.76 -14.73 14.77
N THR A 283 -3.84 -13.96 14.54
CA THR A 283 -5.14 -14.17 15.20
C THR A 283 -6.02 -15.19 14.49
N ILE A 284 -5.68 -15.54 13.25
CA ILE A 284 -6.50 -16.34 12.37
C ILE A 284 -6.03 -17.80 12.40
N ASN A 285 -6.80 -18.70 12.99
CA ASN A 285 -6.50 -20.13 12.89
C ASN A 285 -6.92 -20.70 11.51
N LEU A 286 -6.30 -21.80 11.09
CA LEU A 286 -6.55 -22.40 9.77
C LEU A 286 -8.00 -22.84 9.56
N LYS A 287 -8.74 -23.22 10.62
CA LYS A 287 -10.13 -23.64 10.53
C LYS A 287 -11.07 -22.45 10.25
N ASP A 288 -10.88 -21.35 10.97
CA ASP A 288 -11.66 -20.13 10.78
C ASP A 288 -11.35 -19.51 9.42
N PHE A 289 -10.07 -19.49 9.03
CA PHE A 289 -9.66 -19.07 7.70
C PHE A 289 -10.33 -19.89 6.60
N ALA A 290 -10.36 -21.22 6.72
CA ALA A 290 -11.02 -22.10 5.76
C ALA A 290 -12.54 -21.85 5.67
N GLY A 291 -13.20 -21.53 6.79
CA GLY A 291 -14.64 -21.23 6.84
C GLY A 291 -15.02 -19.91 6.14
N ILE A 292 -14.14 -18.93 6.15
CA ILE A 292 -14.38 -17.61 5.56
C ILE A 292 -13.80 -17.53 4.13
N LEU A 293 -12.94 -18.47 3.75
CA LEU A 293 -12.25 -18.49 2.46
C LEU A 293 -13.17 -18.32 1.24
N PRO A 294 -14.36 -18.99 1.13
CA PRO A 294 -15.26 -18.78 0.00
C PRO A 294 -15.72 -17.33 -0.14
N THR A 295 -16.03 -16.66 0.97
CA THR A 295 -16.44 -15.24 0.99
C THR A 295 -15.27 -14.34 0.57
N LEU A 296 -14.07 -14.61 1.07
CA LEU A 296 -12.85 -13.88 0.68
C LEU A 296 -12.57 -14.02 -0.82
N ILE A 297 -12.61 -15.25 -1.33
CA ILE A 297 -12.40 -15.54 -2.76
C ILE A 297 -13.42 -14.80 -3.62
N ALA A 298 -14.71 -14.83 -3.23
CA ALA A 298 -15.74 -14.13 -3.97
C ALA A 298 -15.50 -12.63 -4.01
N LEU A 299 -15.25 -11.98 -2.87
CA LEU A 299 -15.00 -10.54 -2.79
C LEU A 299 -13.75 -10.13 -3.56
N LEU A 300 -12.66 -10.88 -3.43
CA LEU A 300 -11.42 -10.61 -4.15
C LEU A 300 -11.57 -10.86 -5.66
N ALA A 301 -12.31 -11.90 -6.07
CA ALA A 301 -12.59 -12.15 -7.47
C ALA A 301 -13.40 -11.00 -8.10
N PHE A 302 -14.46 -10.54 -7.42
CA PHE A 302 -15.22 -9.37 -7.86
C PHE A 302 -14.37 -8.09 -7.86
N GLY A 303 -13.46 -7.95 -6.89
CA GLY A 303 -12.47 -6.85 -6.86
C GLY A 303 -11.56 -6.86 -8.09
N VAL A 304 -10.98 -8.01 -8.43
CA VAL A 304 -10.13 -8.17 -9.62
C VAL A 304 -10.93 -7.93 -10.90
N ILE A 305 -12.17 -8.45 -10.99
CA ILE A 305 -13.07 -8.20 -12.13
C ILE A 305 -13.36 -6.70 -12.26
N GLY A 306 -13.64 -6.01 -11.15
CA GLY A 306 -13.84 -4.56 -11.13
C GLY A 306 -12.63 -3.81 -11.70
N CYS A 307 -11.41 -4.17 -11.28
CA CYS A 307 -10.18 -3.61 -11.84
C CYS A 307 -10.04 -3.91 -13.35
N ALA A 308 -10.40 -5.13 -13.79
CA ALA A 308 -10.33 -5.50 -15.21
C ALA A 308 -11.33 -4.69 -16.05
N VAL A 309 -12.56 -4.51 -15.55
CA VAL A 309 -13.57 -3.68 -16.22
C VAL A 309 -13.12 -2.22 -16.30
N ALA A 310 -12.57 -1.67 -15.20
CA ALA A 310 -11.95 -0.35 -15.22
C ALA A 310 -10.87 -0.26 -16.31
N GLY A 311 -10.03 -1.30 -16.41
CA GLY A 311 -9.01 -1.40 -17.46
C GLY A 311 -9.56 -1.36 -18.88
N VAL A 312 -10.64 -2.11 -19.17
CA VAL A 312 -11.28 -2.13 -20.48
C VAL A 312 -11.95 -0.78 -20.81
N VAL A 313 -12.70 -0.24 -19.85
CA VAL A 313 -13.45 1.02 -20.03
C VAL A 313 -12.51 2.20 -20.24
N LEU A 314 -11.40 2.25 -19.47
CA LEU A 314 -10.48 3.38 -19.49
C LEU A 314 -9.37 3.28 -20.55
N ALA A 315 -9.13 2.12 -21.17
CA ALA A 315 -8.04 1.94 -22.13
C ALA A 315 -8.08 2.95 -23.28
N LYS A 316 -9.25 3.12 -23.89
CA LYS A 316 -9.44 4.06 -25.01
C LYS A 316 -9.35 5.54 -24.57
N PRO A 317 -10.14 6.02 -23.56
CA PRO A 317 -10.10 7.43 -23.18
C PRO A 317 -8.76 7.87 -22.59
N MET A 318 -8.06 6.98 -21.85
CA MET A 318 -6.74 7.30 -21.27
C MET A 318 -5.60 7.14 -22.27
N LYS A 319 -5.84 6.51 -23.43
CA LYS A 319 -4.80 6.15 -24.42
C LYS A 319 -3.67 5.37 -23.75
N MET A 320 -4.02 4.40 -22.90
CA MET A 320 -3.09 3.52 -22.20
C MET A 320 -3.46 2.07 -22.46
N PRO A 321 -2.46 1.15 -22.56
CA PRO A 321 -2.75 -0.26 -22.70
C PRO A 321 -3.59 -0.79 -21.53
N PHE A 322 -4.53 -1.70 -21.82
CA PHE A 322 -5.34 -2.38 -20.79
C PHE A 322 -4.48 -2.93 -19.63
N VAL A 323 -3.34 -3.56 -19.95
CA VAL A 323 -2.48 -4.21 -18.95
C VAL A 323 -1.90 -3.21 -17.97
N ASP A 324 -1.53 -1.99 -18.43
CA ASP A 324 -1.03 -0.93 -17.57
C ASP A 324 -2.13 -0.45 -16.61
N ILE A 325 -3.33 -0.18 -17.15
CA ILE A 325 -4.47 0.29 -16.33
C ILE A 325 -4.89 -0.78 -15.33
N PHE A 326 -4.92 -2.03 -15.77
CA PHE A 326 -5.26 -3.16 -14.90
C PHE A 326 -4.25 -3.34 -13.76
N ALA A 327 -2.95 -3.26 -14.05
CA ALA A 327 -1.90 -3.34 -13.03
C ALA A 327 -1.99 -2.17 -12.02
N ILE A 328 -2.23 -0.94 -12.52
CA ILE A 328 -2.44 0.24 -11.69
C ILE A 328 -3.71 0.09 -10.84
N GLY A 329 -4.80 -0.43 -11.40
CA GLY A 329 -6.05 -0.69 -10.68
C GLY A 329 -5.87 -1.73 -9.56
N LEU A 330 -5.13 -2.81 -9.81
CA LEU A 330 -4.85 -3.83 -8.80
C LEU A 330 -3.99 -3.32 -7.63
N ALA A 331 -3.29 -2.21 -7.79
CA ALA A 331 -2.59 -1.56 -6.69
C ALA A 331 -3.53 -1.11 -5.56
N CYS A 332 -4.81 -0.85 -5.89
CA CYS A 332 -5.85 -0.51 -4.90
C CYS A 332 -6.04 -1.61 -3.85
N LEU A 333 -5.83 -2.89 -4.20
CA LEU A 333 -5.97 -4.03 -3.29
C LEU A 333 -4.83 -4.14 -2.27
N ASN A 334 -3.74 -3.41 -2.46
CA ASN A 334 -2.54 -3.58 -1.65
C ASN A 334 -2.23 -2.36 -0.77
N GLY A 335 -2.61 -1.17 -1.21
CA GLY A 335 -2.32 0.06 -0.49
C GLY A 335 -0.82 0.38 -0.36
N TYR A 336 -0.52 1.52 0.23
CA TYR A 336 0.83 1.90 0.65
C TYR A 336 1.13 1.25 2.04
N PRO A 337 2.33 0.76 2.33
CA PRO A 337 3.58 0.84 1.55
C PRO A 337 3.84 -0.34 0.60
N LEU A 338 2.96 -1.34 0.54
CA LEU A 338 3.16 -2.55 -0.27
C LEU A 338 3.32 -2.26 -1.76
N THR A 339 2.61 -1.25 -2.26
CA THR A 339 2.70 -0.82 -3.67
C THR A 339 4.10 -0.40 -4.09
N VAL A 340 4.90 0.15 -3.19
CA VAL A 340 6.31 0.46 -3.45
C VAL A 340 7.09 -0.83 -3.67
N LYS A 341 6.98 -1.77 -2.72
CA LYS A 341 7.73 -3.05 -2.77
C LYS A 341 7.38 -3.88 -4.01
N ILE A 342 6.10 -3.98 -4.35
CA ILE A 342 5.66 -4.74 -5.54
C ILE A 342 6.36 -4.22 -6.81
N VAL A 343 6.47 -2.89 -6.95
CA VAL A 343 7.12 -2.31 -8.14
C VAL A 343 8.61 -2.62 -8.15
N ASP A 344 9.28 -2.43 -7.02
CA ASP A 344 10.72 -2.66 -6.90
C ASP A 344 11.07 -4.12 -7.21
N GLU A 345 10.34 -5.07 -6.62
CA GLU A 345 10.52 -6.51 -6.85
C GLU A 345 10.18 -6.91 -8.30
N CYS A 346 9.08 -6.39 -8.87
CA CYS A 346 8.74 -6.69 -10.25
C CYS A 346 9.79 -6.19 -11.24
N ALA A 347 10.35 -5.00 -11.02
CA ALA A 347 11.39 -4.45 -11.86
C ALA A 347 12.71 -5.25 -11.72
N GLU A 348 13.02 -5.75 -10.52
CA GLU A 348 14.17 -6.62 -10.29
C GLU A 348 14.00 -7.96 -11.02
N ILE A 349 12.84 -8.62 -10.86
CA ILE A 349 12.56 -9.91 -11.52
C ILE A 349 12.59 -9.76 -13.05
N VAL A 350 11.90 -8.74 -13.60
CA VAL A 350 11.88 -8.49 -15.04
C VAL A 350 13.29 -8.13 -15.54
N GLY A 351 14.07 -7.39 -14.75
CA GLY A 351 15.46 -7.08 -15.03
C GLY A 351 16.33 -8.31 -15.16
N GLN A 352 16.21 -9.25 -14.23
CA GLN A 352 16.96 -10.52 -14.23
C GLN A 352 16.50 -11.46 -15.35
N GLU A 353 15.18 -11.68 -15.52
CA GLU A 353 14.62 -12.59 -16.53
C GLU A 353 14.93 -12.14 -17.97
N ASN A 354 15.06 -10.83 -18.22
CA ASN A 354 15.33 -10.27 -19.55
C ASN A 354 16.74 -9.71 -19.71
N SER A 355 17.64 -9.93 -18.75
CA SER A 355 19.04 -9.46 -18.76
C SER A 355 19.14 -7.95 -19.07
N LEU A 356 18.29 -7.15 -18.43
CA LEU A 356 18.21 -5.71 -18.69
C LEU A 356 19.39 -4.95 -18.06
N SER A 357 19.81 -3.87 -18.73
CA SER A 357 20.75 -2.93 -18.13
C SER A 357 20.13 -2.21 -16.94
N GLU A 358 20.96 -1.76 -15.99
CA GLU A 358 20.55 -0.92 -14.85
C GLU A 358 19.73 0.30 -15.29
N GLU A 359 20.12 0.90 -16.42
CA GLU A 359 19.42 2.03 -16.99
C GLU A 359 18.01 1.68 -17.44
N THR A 360 17.82 0.56 -18.12
CA THR A 360 16.49 0.11 -18.58
C THR A 360 15.60 -0.28 -17.40
N ARG A 361 16.17 -0.95 -16.39
CA ARG A 361 15.49 -1.25 -15.13
C ARG A 361 15.05 0.04 -14.42
N GLY A 362 15.96 1.02 -14.33
CA GLY A 362 15.63 2.34 -13.78
C GLY A 362 14.50 3.05 -14.52
N ARG A 363 14.45 2.94 -15.86
CA ARG A 363 13.32 3.49 -16.66
C ARG A 363 11.99 2.83 -16.31
N LEU A 364 11.95 1.50 -16.14
CA LEU A 364 10.73 0.78 -15.73
C LEU A 364 10.26 1.22 -14.35
N LEU A 365 11.19 1.30 -13.39
CA LEU A 365 10.90 1.81 -12.05
C LEU A 365 10.30 3.20 -12.09
N ASN A 366 10.96 4.12 -12.78
CA ASN A 366 10.55 5.52 -12.88
C ASN A 366 9.20 5.67 -13.57
N PHE A 367 8.85 4.78 -14.50
CA PHE A 367 7.56 4.81 -15.17
C PHE A 367 6.42 4.26 -14.30
N TYR A 368 6.61 3.12 -13.63
CA TYR A 368 5.53 2.43 -12.93
C TYR A 368 5.40 2.84 -11.45
N LYS A 369 6.50 3.15 -10.77
CA LYS A 369 6.49 3.44 -9.32
C LYS A 369 5.55 4.60 -8.94
N PRO A 370 5.59 5.77 -9.60
CA PRO A 370 4.64 6.84 -9.32
C PRO A 370 3.19 6.40 -9.52
N LYS A 371 2.90 5.70 -10.61
CA LYS A 371 1.54 5.27 -10.97
C LYS A 371 0.95 4.28 -9.96
N VAL A 372 1.68 3.22 -9.68
CA VAL A 372 1.24 2.16 -8.78
C VAL A 372 1.07 2.68 -7.36
N VAL A 373 2.00 3.51 -6.93
CA VAL A 373 1.98 4.09 -5.57
C VAL A 373 0.87 5.12 -5.41
N ILE A 374 0.71 6.04 -6.36
CA ILE A 374 -0.40 7.03 -6.36
C ILE A 374 -1.75 6.30 -6.36
N SER A 375 -1.89 5.25 -7.17
CA SER A 375 -3.12 4.45 -7.20
C SER A 375 -3.45 3.85 -5.84
N GLY A 376 -2.46 3.21 -5.18
CA GLY A 376 -2.65 2.64 -3.85
C GLY A 376 -3.00 3.68 -2.78
N ILE A 377 -2.46 4.91 -2.87
CA ILE A 377 -2.76 5.96 -1.91
C ILE A 377 -4.15 6.56 -2.15
N VAL A 378 -4.46 6.94 -3.39
CA VAL A 378 -5.75 7.56 -3.73
C VAL A 378 -6.90 6.63 -3.37
N SER A 379 -6.75 5.33 -3.61
CA SER A 379 -7.79 4.36 -3.24
C SER A 379 -7.97 4.28 -1.72
N VAL A 380 -6.89 4.04 -0.98
CA VAL A 380 -6.92 3.74 0.46
C VAL A 380 -7.29 4.96 1.30
N SER A 381 -6.78 6.15 0.98
CA SER A 381 -6.92 7.29 1.88
C SER A 381 -8.15 8.14 1.61
N VAL A 382 -8.43 8.46 0.34
CA VAL A 382 -9.47 9.45 0.02
C VAL A 382 -10.80 8.77 -0.31
N VAL A 383 -10.79 7.86 -1.28
CA VAL A 383 -12.03 7.36 -1.86
C VAL A 383 -12.74 6.40 -0.90
N THR A 384 -12.02 5.44 -0.37
CA THR A 384 -12.63 4.41 0.50
C THR A 384 -12.88 4.89 1.91
N GLY A 385 -12.07 5.82 2.44
CA GLY A 385 -12.36 6.46 3.73
C GLY A 385 -13.68 7.23 3.69
N ILE A 386 -13.93 8.00 2.63
CA ILE A 386 -15.21 8.69 2.43
C ILE A 386 -16.36 7.68 2.25
N LEU A 387 -16.17 6.66 1.42
CA LEU A 387 -17.19 5.63 1.20
C LEU A 387 -17.51 4.87 2.49
N ALA A 388 -16.51 4.47 3.27
CA ALA A 388 -16.71 3.79 4.55
C ALA A 388 -17.46 4.69 5.53
N GLY A 389 -17.06 5.95 5.68
CA GLY A 389 -17.75 6.91 6.55
C GLY A 389 -19.20 7.15 6.14
N VAL A 390 -19.49 7.20 4.82
CA VAL A 390 -20.87 7.33 4.33
C VAL A 390 -21.68 6.06 4.59
N LEU A 391 -21.10 4.88 4.32
CA LEU A 391 -21.82 3.61 4.51
C LEU A 391 -22.17 3.34 5.98
N VAL A 392 -21.27 3.65 6.88
CA VAL A 392 -21.49 3.53 8.33
C VAL A 392 -22.66 4.37 8.81
N SER A 393 -22.93 5.53 8.19
CA SER A 393 -24.08 6.38 8.58
C SER A 393 -25.44 5.84 8.12
N PHE A 394 -25.49 4.76 7.34
CA PHE A 394 -26.74 4.10 6.89
C PHE A 394 -27.09 2.83 7.68
N ILE A 395 -26.31 2.47 8.68
CA ILE A 395 -26.52 1.34 9.59
C ILE A 395 -26.69 1.83 11.01
#